data_8f751b7d9b21fb1405a222daa7cc64f7
#
_entry.id   8f751b7d9b21fb1405a222daa7cc64f7
#
_cell.length_a   1.000
_cell.length_b   1.000
_cell.length_c   1.000
_cell.angle_alpha   90.00
_cell.angle_beta   90.00
_cell.angle_gamma   90.00
#
_symmetry.space_group_name_H-M   'P 1'
#
loop_
_entity.id
_entity.type
_entity.pdbx_description
1 polymer ?
#
loop_
_entity_poly.entity_id
_entity_poly.type
_entity_poly.pdbx_seq_one_letter_code
_entity_poly.pdbx_strand_id
1 'polypeptide(L)'
;MKITKYALKSKVEENVRFAVVSDLHGYPSAPVLNAIRETEPNAVLIPGDVIHNDNNYKNGIELLKECAKDYPTFVSIGNHEFKMSSDPVALLKETGATVLDNEYTEFMGVKIGGLTSGYTADKKQTHFGSTPPPNTEWLKAFSKIEGYKVLLCHHPEYYPAYIRDKNIDLILSGHAHGGQWRFFGRGLFAPGQGIFPKYTCGIYEGRLVVSKGVGNPHFIPRINNKPEIILLTIEKEEK
;
A
#
# COMPACT_ATOMS: atom_id res chain seq x y z
N MET A 1 -6.08 -14.20 9.68
CA MET A 1 -5.20 -13.13 9.17
C MET A 1 -4.04 -12.94 10.14
N LYS A 2 -2.86 -12.54 9.67
CA LYS A 2 -1.72 -12.24 10.53
C LYS A 2 -1.61 -10.73 10.75
N ILE A 3 -1.39 -10.30 12.00
CA ILE A 3 -0.96 -8.93 12.29
C ILE A 3 0.56 -8.94 12.42
N THR A 4 1.24 -8.23 11.52
CA THR A 4 2.70 -8.05 11.56
C THR A 4 2.99 -6.68 12.16
N LYS A 5 3.86 -6.61 13.17
CA LYS A 5 4.17 -5.36 13.88
C LYS A 5 5.57 -4.90 13.52
N TYR A 6 5.70 -3.64 13.17
CA TYR A 6 6.98 -2.96 12.97
C TYR A 6 7.02 -1.68 13.81
N ALA A 7 8.18 -1.37 14.36
CA ALA A 7 8.46 -0.11 15.03
C ALA A 7 9.71 0.51 14.40
N LEU A 8 9.61 1.77 14.02
CA LEU A 8 10.69 2.55 13.40
C LEU A 8 10.88 3.84 14.20
N LYS A 9 12.09 4.12 14.63
CA LYS A 9 12.43 5.39 15.28
C LYS A 9 12.70 6.46 14.23
N SER A 10 12.18 7.66 14.43
CA SER A 10 12.38 8.76 13.51
C SER A 10 12.08 10.12 14.12
N LYS A 11 12.44 11.18 13.37
CA LYS A 11 12.26 12.58 13.76
C LYS A 11 10.81 13.04 13.54
N VAL A 12 9.87 12.37 14.17
CA VAL A 12 8.45 12.77 14.22
C VAL A 12 8.17 13.58 15.49
N GLU A 13 7.10 14.36 15.50
CA GLU A 13 6.74 15.20 16.66
C GLU A 13 6.18 14.35 17.81
N GLU A 14 5.46 13.30 17.49
CA GLU A 14 4.84 12.34 18.43
C GLU A 14 4.81 10.93 17.83
N ASN A 15 4.56 9.93 18.67
CA ASN A 15 4.41 8.56 18.21
C ASN A 15 3.14 8.41 17.38
N VAL A 16 3.25 7.77 16.22
CA VAL A 16 2.11 7.53 15.33
C VAL A 16 2.00 6.05 14.99
N ARG A 17 0.78 5.51 15.06
CA ARG A 17 0.46 4.11 14.76
C ARG A 17 -0.41 4.04 13.52
N PHE A 18 0.01 3.32 12.52
CA PHE A 18 -0.73 3.10 11.29
C PHE A 18 -1.09 1.63 11.10
N ALA A 19 -2.36 1.35 10.80
CA ALA A 19 -2.74 0.07 10.21
C ALA A 19 -2.52 0.15 8.70
N VAL A 20 -1.64 -0.68 8.16
CA VAL A 20 -1.37 -0.73 6.71
C VAL A 20 -2.05 -1.95 6.12
N VAL A 21 -2.93 -1.72 5.14
CA VAL A 21 -3.71 -2.73 4.43
C VAL A 21 -3.50 -2.55 2.94
N SER A 22 -3.12 -3.60 2.23
CA SER A 22 -2.98 -3.57 0.77
C SER A 22 -3.59 -4.79 0.11
N ASP A 23 -3.83 -4.70 -1.19
CA ASP A 23 -4.18 -5.85 -2.02
C ASP A 23 -5.39 -6.61 -1.47
N LEU A 24 -6.51 -5.93 -1.25
CA LEU A 24 -7.73 -6.57 -0.76
C LEU A 24 -8.34 -7.51 -1.79
N HIS A 25 -8.38 -7.09 -3.09
CA HIS A 25 -8.84 -7.90 -4.21
C HIS A 25 -10.14 -8.67 -3.97
N GLY A 26 -11.14 -8.03 -3.38
CA GLY A 26 -12.43 -8.64 -3.09
C GLY A 26 -12.46 -9.61 -1.89
N TYR A 27 -11.38 -9.68 -1.11
CA TYR A 27 -11.41 -10.41 0.17
C TYR A 27 -12.48 -9.81 1.10
N PRO A 28 -13.17 -10.61 1.93
CA PRO A 28 -14.20 -10.11 2.84
C PRO A 28 -13.67 -8.98 3.74
N SER A 29 -14.44 -7.89 3.87
CA SER A 29 -14.08 -6.71 4.66
C SER A 29 -14.05 -6.99 6.17
N ALA A 30 -15.01 -7.75 6.69
CA ALA A 30 -15.19 -7.94 8.13
C ALA A 30 -13.96 -8.53 8.87
N PRO A 31 -13.26 -9.58 8.39
CA PRO A 31 -12.04 -10.04 9.04
C PRO A 31 -10.90 -9.00 9.04
N VAL A 32 -10.85 -8.14 8.01
CA VAL A 32 -9.85 -7.06 7.90
C VAL A 32 -10.16 -5.97 8.89
N LEU A 33 -11.42 -5.53 8.97
CA LEU A 33 -11.89 -4.52 9.94
C LEU A 33 -11.62 -4.95 11.37
N ASN A 34 -11.92 -6.21 11.73
CA ASN A 34 -11.63 -6.73 13.06
C ASN A 34 -10.13 -6.67 13.38
N ALA A 35 -9.28 -7.05 12.42
CA ALA A 35 -7.85 -7.00 12.60
C ALA A 35 -7.30 -5.56 12.68
N ILE A 36 -7.88 -4.60 11.94
CA ILE A 36 -7.55 -3.16 12.06
C ILE A 36 -7.91 -2.67 13.47
N ARG A 37 -9.13 -2.94 13.94
CA ARG A 37 -9.60 -2.52 15.27
C ARG A 37 -8.74 -3.09 16.40
N GLU A 38 -8.28 -4.36 16.27
CA GLU A 38 -7.36 -4.98 17.23
C GLU A 38 -6.03 -4.22 17.35
N THR A 39 -5.60 -3.52 16.30
CA THR A 39 -4.34 -2.75 16.32
C THR A 39 -4.48 -1.37 16.96
N GLU A 40 -5.71 -0.85 17.16
CA GLU A 40 -5.98 0.49 17.69
C GLU A 40 -5.11 1.57 17.02
N PRO A 41 -5.19 1.75 15.70
CA PRO A 41 -4.30 2.67 14.99
C PRO A 41 -4.78 4.11 15.13
N ASN A 42 -3.88 5.08 14.90
CA ASN A 42 -4.27 6.49 14.74
C ASN A 42 -4.88 6.74 13.35
N ALA A 43 -4.47 5.98 12.33
CA ALA A 43 -5.04 6.05 10.99
C ALA A 43 -4.82 4.74 10.21
N VAL A 44 -5.58 4.58 9.12
CA VAL A 44 -5.46 3.46 8.18
C VAL A 44 -4.81 3.94 6.88
N LEU A 45 -3.74 3.26 6.44
CA LEU A 45 -3.02 3.55 5.22
C LEU A 45 -3.18 2.41 4.22
N ILE A 46 -3.63 2.72 3.00
CA ILE A 46 -3.90 1.74 1.95
C ILE A 46 -3.10 2.09 0.70
N PRO A 47 -1.95 1.43 0.46
CA PRO A 47 -1.09 1.71 -0.68
C PRO A 47 -1.59 1.12 -2.02
N GLY A 48 -2.90 0.94 -2.20
CA GLY A 48 -3.52 0.51 -3.46
C GLY A 48 -4.09 -0.90 -3.47
N ASP A 49 -4.75 -1.23 -4.57
CA ASP A 49 -5.42 -2.49 -4.87
C ASP A 49 -6.47 -2.87 -3.80
N VAL A 50 -7.20 -1.87 -3.31
CA VAL A 50 -8.33 -2.08 -2.40
C VAL A 50 -9.54 -2.66 -3.13
N ILE A 51 -9.68 -2.38 -4.42
CA ILE A 51 -10.64 -3.01 -5.33
C ILE A 51 -9.92 -3.95 -6.29
N HIS A 52 -10.66 -4.81 -7.00
CA HIS A 52 -10.06 -5.76 -7.94
C HIS A 52 -10.47 -5.48 -9.39
N ASN A 53 -11.77 -5.33 -9.64
CA ASN A 53 -12.40 -5.03 -10.92
C ASN A 53 -13.91 -4.83 -10.71
N ASP A 54 -14.65 -4.57 -11.77
CA ASP A 54 -16.12 -4.36 -11.74
C ASP A 54 -16.93 -5.47 -11.05
N ASN A 55 -16.43 -6.69 -11.02
CA ASN A 55 -17.12 -7.80 -10.36
C ASN A 55 -16.77 -7.94 -8.86
N ASN A 56 -15.61 -7.42 -8.44
CA ASN A 56 -15.06 -7.63 -7.10
C ASN A 56 -14.56 -6.32 -6.44
N TYR A 57 -15.40 -5.27 -6.44
CA TYR A 57 -15.07 -3.98 -5.81
C TYR A 57 -15.80 -3.73 -4.49
N LYS A 58 -16.98 -4.36 -4.29
CA LYS A 58 -17.89 -4.05 -3.18
C LYS A 58 -17.26 -4.18 -1.81
N ASN A 59 -16.49 -5.23 -1.58
CA ASN A 59 -15.81 -5.44 -0.30
C ASN A 59 -14.75 -4.37 -0.02
N GLY A 60 -14.09 -3.86 -1.06
CA GLY A 60 -13.15 -2.73 -0.95
C GLY A 60 -13.84 -1.43 -0.55
N ILE A 61 -14.96 -1.13 -1.21
CA ILE A 61 -15.79 0.05 -0.88
C ILE A 61 -16.36 -0.07 0.55
N GLU A 62 -16.83 -1.24 0.95
CA GLU A 62 -17.31 -1.48 2.31
C GLU A 62 -16.18 -1.28 3.32
N LEU A 63 -15.00 -1.86 3.08
CA LEU A 63 -13.84 -1.68 3.94
C LEU A 63 -13.51 -0.19 4.14
N LEU A 64 -13.43 0.57 3.04
CA LEU A 64 -13.11 2.00 3.11
C LEU A 64 -14.18 2.79 3.87
N LYS A 65 -15.47 2.54 3.60
CA LYS A 65 -16.57 3.20 4.31
C LYS A 65 -16.52 2.95 5.81
N GLU A 66 -16.30 1.70 6.21
CA GLU A 66 -16.23 1.35 7.63
C GLU A 66 -14.94 1.89 8.29
N CYS A 67 -13.80 1.83 7.60
CA CYS A 67 -12.57 2.44 8.11
C CYS A 67 -12.71 3.96 8.28
N ALA A 68 -13.28 4.65 7.29
CA ALA A 68 -13.43 6.11 7.33
C ALA A 68 -14.39 6.62 8.41
N LYS A 69 -15.31 5.76 8.91
CA LYS A 69 -16.15 6.08 10.07
C LYS A 69 -15.37 6.06 11.38
N ASP A 70 -14.45 5.08 11.52
CA ASP A 70 -13.77 4.81 12.78
C ASP A 70 -12.39 5.51 12.85
N TYR A 71 -11.73 5.72 11.68
CA TYR A 71 -10.34 6.21 11.60
C TYR A 71 -10.14 7.15 10.41
N PRO A 72 -9.27 8.17 10.50
CA PRO A 72 -8.69 8.81 9.33
C PRO A 72 -8.10 7.75 8.40
N THR A 73 -8.58 7.70 7.15
CA THR A 73 -8.22 6.65 6.19
C THR A 73 -7.69 7.28 4.91
N PHE A 74 -6.48 6.87 4.51
CA PHE A 74 -5.77 7.39 3.35
C PHE A 74 -5.52 6.26 2.37
N VAL A 75 -5.88 6.46 1.10
CA VAL A 75 -5.75 5.45 0.05
C VAL A 75 -5.04 6.03 -1.18
N SER A 76 -4.04 5.31 -1.69
CA SER A 76 -3.42 5.56 -2.98
C SER A 76 -3.94 4.59 -4.04
N ILE A 77 -3.69 4.88 -5.31
CA ILE A 77 -4.22 4.13 -6.45
C ILE A 77 -3.20 3.08 -6.90
N GLY A 78 -3.57 1.81 -6.84
CA GLY A 78 -2.83 0.69 -7.41
C GLY A 78 -3.18 0.43 -8.88
N ASN A 79 -2.77 -0.71 -9.40
CA ASN A 79 -3.04 -1.04 -10.80
C ASN A 79 -4.42 -1.69 -11.02
N HIS A 80 -5.01 -2.28 -9.99
CA HIS A 80 -6.33 -2.90 -10.11
C HIS A 80 -7.47 -1.88 -10.11
N GLU A 81 -7.30 -0.72 -9.51
CA GLU A 81 -8.24 0.37 -9.62
C GLU A 81 -8.52 0.74 -11.09
N PHE A 82 -7.50 0.70 -11.96
CA PHE A 82 -7.65 0.96 -13.40
C PHE A 82 -8.32 -0.16 -14.21
N LYS A 83 -8.73 -1.27 -13.58
CA LYS A 83 -9.54 -2.32 -14.22
C LYS A 83 -11.03 -2.08 -14.09
N MET A 84 -11.43 -0.99 -13.44
CA MET A 84 -12.82 -0.55 -13.39
C MET A 84 -13.22 0.11 -14.69
N SER A 85 -14.47 -0.10 -15.11
CA SER A 85 -15.07 0.61 -16.26
C SER A 85 -15.52 2.04 -15.89
N SER A 86 -15.80 2.29 -14.62
CA SER A 86 -16.11 3.62 -14.07
C SER A 86 -14.83 4.29 -13.53
N ASP A 87 -14.90 5.61 -13.28
CA ASP A 87 -13.81 6.34 -12.63
C ASP A 87 -13.55 5.80 -11.22
N PRO A 88 -12.42 5.13 -10.97
CA PRO A 88 -12.13 4.55 -9.68
C PRO A 88 -11.88 5.62 -8.62
N VAL A 89 -11.32 6.78 -8.98
CA VAL A 89 -11.01 7.86 -8.02
C VAL A 89 -12.31 8.45 -7.48
N ALA A 90 -13.29 8.71 -8.36
CA ALA A 90 -14.60 9.19 -7.94
C ALA A 90 -15.29 8.18 -7.01
N LEU A 91 -15.28 6.89 -7.38
CA LEU A 91 -15.87 5.83 -6.57
C LEU A 91 -15.24 5.71 -5.18
N LEU A 92 -13.91 5.83 -5.08
CA LEU A 92 -13.21 5.76 -3.81
C LEU A 92 -13.48 7.00 -2.94
N LYS A 93 -13.58 8.19 -3.53
CA LYS A 93 -13.91 9.45 -2.81
C LYS A 93 -15.29 9.41 -2.14
N GLU A 94 -16.26 8.70 -2.72
CA GLU A 94 -17.60 8.52 -2.13
C GLU A 94 -17.60 7.69 -0.83
N THR A 95 -16.49 7.05 -0.47
CA THR A 95 -16.38 6.25 0.75
C THR A 95 -16.11 7.07 2.01
N GLY A 96 -15.71 8.33 1.87
CA GLY A 96 -15.24 9.18 2.97
C GLY A 96 -13.74 9.03 3.26
N ALA A 97 -13.02 8.12 2.60
CA ALA A 97 -11.57 8.05 2.69
C ALA A 97 -10.90 9.19 1.91
N THR A 98 -9.75 9.64 2.36
CA THR A 98 -8.91 10.59 1.64
C THR A 98 -8.15 9.86 0.53
N VAL A 99 -8.54 10.10 -0.71
CA VAL A 99 -7.89 9.51 -1.90
C VAL A 99 -6.73 10.38 -2.33
N LEU A 100 -5.54 9.79 -2.41
CA LEU A 100 -4.30 10.46 -2.78
C LEU A 100 -3.86 9.99 -4.18
N ASP A 101 -4.37 10.66 -5.20
CA ASP A 101 -4.05 10.42 -6.62
C ASP A 101 -2.97 11.39 -7.09
N ASN A 102 -1.70 11.06 -6.86
CA ASN A 102 -0.56 11.97 -7.00
C ASN A 102 -0.81 13.27 -6.20
N GLU A 103 -1.28 13.09 -4.99
CA GLU A 103 -1.59 14.13 -4.02
C GLU A 103 -0.96 13.78 -2.67
N TYR A 104 -0.91 14.76 -1.76
CA TYR A 104 -0.50 14.52 -0.38
C TYR A 104 -1.38 15.29 0.59
N THR A 105 -1.38 14.85 1.83
CA THR A 105 -2.01 15.50 2.97
C THR A 105 -1.09 15.45 4.18
N GLU A 106 -1.49 16.09 5.26
CA GLU A 106 -0.79 16.06 6.54
C GLU A 106 -1.66 15.42 7.62
N PHE A 107 -1.06 14.56 8.43
CA PHE A 107 -1.71 13.92 9.56
C PHE A 107 -0.69 13.73 10.70
N MET A 108 -0.97 14.28 11.90
CA MET A 108 -0.09 14.19 13.07
C MET A 108 1.38 14.56 12.74
N GLY A 109 1.59 15.67 12.05
CA GLY A 109 2.93 16.15 11.64
C GLY A 109 3.63 15.30 10.55
N VAL A 110 2.97 14.26 10.02
CA VAL A 110 3.46 13.40 8.94
C VAL A 110 2.86 13.81 7.60
N LYS A 111 3.69 14.00 6.57
CA LYS A 111 3.25 14.23 5.19
C LYS A 111 2.97 12.87 4.54
N ILE A 112 1.70 12.55 4.29
CA ILE A 112 1.27 11.31 3.65
C ILE A 112 1.02 11.59 2.19
N GLY A 113 1.84 11.03 1.29
CA GLY A 113 1.69 11.14 -0.15
C GLY A 113 1.20 9.84 -0.78
N GLY A 114 0.44 9.94 -1.86
CA GLY A 114 0.01 8.79 -2.68
C GLY A 114 0.60 8.88 -4.08
N LEU A 115 1.47 7.94 -4.46
CA LEU A 115 2.00 7.81 -5.81
C LEU A 115 1.14 6.82 -6.59
N THR A 116 0.33 7.35 -7.48
CA THR A 116 -0.56 6.56 -8.33
C THR A 116 0.23 5.64 -9.25
N SER A 117 -0.28 4.43 -9.43
CA SER A 117 0.26 3.46 -10.40
C SER A 117 0.39 4.08 -11.80
N GLY A 118 1.46 3.76 -12.51
CA GLY A 118 1.65 4.18 -13.91
C GLY A 118 0.78 3.45 -14.93
N TYR A 119 -0.02 2.48 -14.48
CA TYR A 119 -1.01 1.82 -15.33
C TYR A 119 -2.17 2.77 -15.66
N THR A 120 -2.81 2.51 -16.80
CA THR A 120 -4.01 3.20 -17.26
C THR A 120 -4.97 2.16 -17.82
N ALA A 121 -6.23 2.52 -18.04
CA ALA A 121 -7.24 1.61 -18.60
C ALA A 121 -6.79 0.97 -19.94
N ASP A 122 -6.02 1.69 -20.75
CA ASP A 122 -5.52 1.22 -22.04
C ASP A 122 -4.27 0.32 -21.94
N LYS A 123 -3.57 0.34 -20.82
CA LYS A 123 -2.35 -0.45 -20.61
C LYS A 123 -2.68 -1.75 -19.88
N LYS A 124 -2.83 -2.83 -20.64
CA LYS A 124 -3.04 -4.16 -20.04
C LYS A 124 -1.81 -4.58 -19.23
N GLN A 125 -2.06 -4.93 -17.98
CA GLN A 125 -1.03 -5.52 -17.12
C GLN A 125 -0.64 -6.90 -17.68
N THR A 126 0.66 -7.11 -17.88
CA THR A 126 1.24 -8.42 -18.18
C THR A 126 2.04 -8.90 -16.98
N HIS A 127 1.94 -10.17 -16.62
CA HIS A 127 2.64 -10.73 -15.45
C HIS A 127 4.17 -10.65 -15.55
N PHE A 128 4.71 -10.59 -16.76
CA PHE A 128 6.15 -10.54 -17.03
C PHE A 128 6.62 -9.23 -17.67
N GLY A 129 5.71 -8.27 -17.86
CA GLY A 129 6.05 -6.96 -18.40
C GLY A 129 6.64 -6.03 -17.35
N SER A 130 7.39 -5.02 -17.82
CA SER A 130 7.82 -3.93 -16.95
C SER A 130 6.64 -3.08 -16.52
N THR A 131 6.61 -2.69 -15.25
CA THR A 131 5.61 -1.76 -14.72
C THR A 131 5.79 -0.39 -15.38
N PRO A 132 4.75 0.23 -15.93
CA PRO A 132 4.85 1.58 -16.49
C PRO A 132 5.36 2.58 -15.45
N PRO A 133 6.13 3.62 -15.86
CA PRO A 133 6.66 4.60 -14.92
C PRO A 133 5.54 5.37 -14.22
N PRO A 134 5.71 5.73 -12.93
CA PRO A 134 4.78 6.57 -12.20
C PRO A 134 4.91 8.04 -12.63
N ASN A 135 4.10 8.92 -12.03
CA ASN A 135 4.27 10.37 -12.17
C ASN A 135 5.55 10.86 -11.48
N THR A 136 6.66 10.88 -12.22
CA THR A 136 7.98 11.25 -11.71
C THR A 136 8.10 12.74 -11.38
N GLU A 137 7.33 13.60 -12.03
CA GLU A 137 7.29 15.05 -11.77
C GLU A 137 6.69 15.31 -10.38
N TRP A 138 5.53 14.72 -10.10
CA TRP A 138 4.90 14.81 -8.80
C TRP A 138 5.80 14.23 -7.69
N LEU A 139 6.38 13.06 -7.94
CA LEU A 139 7.29 12.41 -6.98
C LEU A 139 8.49 13.30 -6.63
N LYS A 140 9.06 13.97 -7.63
CA LYS A 140 10.15 14.95 -7.46
C LYS A 140 9.69 16.16 -6.65
N ALA A 141 8.47 16.66 -6.90
CA ALA A 141 7.91 17.78 -6.13
C ALA A 141 7.66 17.36 -4.67
N PHE A 142 7.01 16.21 -4.43
CA PHE A 142 6.74 15.67 -3.10
C PHE A 142 8.04 15.46 -2.29
N SER A 143 9.09 14.95 -2.93
CA SER A 143 10.39 14.72 -2.25
C SER A 143 11.06 15.99 -1.73
N LYS A 144 10.67 17.17 -2.20
CA LYS A 144 11.22 18.47 -1.78
C LYS A 144 10.46 19.12 -0.64
N ILE A 145 9.28 18.59 -0.29
CA ILE A 145 8.49 19.12 0.82
C ILE A 145 9.24 18.85 2.13
N GLU A 146 9.19 19.80 3.03
CA GLU A 146 9.78 19.64 4.37
C GLU A 146 8.91 18.78 5.28
N GLY A 147 9.52 18.15 6.29
CA GLY A 147 8.89 17.30 7.26
C GLY A 147 9.06 15.82 6.95
N TYR A 148 8.57 14.97 7.87
CA TYR A 148 8.60 13.51 7.74
C TYR A 148 7.60 13.04 6.69
N LYS A 149 8.06 12.30 5.69
CA LYS A 149 7.28 11.88 4.53
C LYS A 149 7.06 10.38 4.50
N VAL A 150 5.78 9.99 4.48
CA VAL A 150 5.32 8.62 4.21
C VAL A 150 4.71 8.60 2.81
N LEU A 151 5.22 7.75 1.94
CA LEU A 151 4.73 7.56 0.58
C LEU A 151 3.97 6.25 0.46
N LEU A 152 2.69 6.32 0.13
CA LEU A 152 1.90 5.17 -0.31
C LEU A 152 2.21 4.94 -1.79
N CYS A 153 2.90 3.83 -2.08
CA CYS A 153 3.35 3.48 -3.44
C CYS A 153 3.10 2.01 -3.68
N HIS A 154 2.06 1.68 -4.45
CA HIS A 154 1.63 0.29 -4.62
C HIS A 154 2.75 -0.64 -5.09
N HIS A 155 3.56 -0.20 -6.05
CA HIS A 155 4.60 -0.96 -6.73
C HIS A 155 5.96 -0.90 -6.02
N PRO A 156 6.43 -1.96 -5.32
CA PRO A 156 7.73 -1.92 -4.65
C PRO A 156 8.91 -1.87 -5.63
N GLU A 157 8.75 -2.28 -6.88
CA GLU A 157 9.75 -2.16 -7.94
C GLU A 157 10.02 -0.71 -8.37
N TYR A 158 9.14 0.23 -8.03
CA TYR A 158 9.43 1.67 -8.22
C TYR A 158 10.52 2.17 -7.27
N TYR A 159 10.71 1.49 -6.14
CA TYR A 159 11.70 1.92 -5.15
C TYR A 159 13.11 2.03 -5.74
N PRO A 160 13.72 0.98 -6.32
CA PRO A 160 15.07 1.08 -6.88
C PRO A 160 15.16 2.00 -8.11
N ALA A 161 14.10 2.12 -8.89
CA ALA A 161 14.11 2.84 -10.15
C ALA A 161 13.84 4.34 -10.01
N TYR A 162 13.00 4.76 -9.07
CA TYR A 162 12.50 6.14 -9.00
C TYR A 162 12.57 6.77 -7.62
N ILE A 163 12.58 5.99 -6.53
CA ILE A 163 12.34 6.51 -5.17
C ILE A 163 13.60 6.48 -4.30
N ARG A 164 14.50 5.51 -4.49
CA ARG A 164 15.66 5.29 -3.60
C ARG A 164 16.47 6.57 -3.33
N ASP A 165 16.70 7.38 -4.34
CA ASP A 165 17.50 8.60 -4.24
C ASP A 165 16.68 9.86 -3.89
N LYS A 166 15.42 9.68 -3.51
CA LYS A 166 14.54 10.78 -3.11
C LYS A 166 14.54 10.96 -1.59
N ASN A 167 14.37 12.19 -1.16
CA ASN A 167 14.18 12.53 0.24
C ASN A 167 12.75 12.18 0.68
N ILE A 168 12.50 10.89 0.91
CA ILE A 168 11.24 10.32 1.41
C ILE A 168 11.63 9.36 2.53
N ASP A 169 11.04 9.53 3.70
CA ASP A 169 11.49 8.82 4.90
C ASP A 169 10.99 7.39 4.97
N LEU A 170 9.75 7.14 4.53
CA LEU A 170 9.12 5.84 4.59
C LEU A 170 8.25 5.58 3.35
N ILE A 171 8.33 4.38 2.80
CA ILE A 171 7.55 3.96 1.65
C ILE A 171 6.76 2.70 2.04
N LEU A 172 5.45 2.70 1.76
CA LEU A 172 4.56 1.58 2.01
C LEU A 172 4.07 1.02 0.69
N SER A 173 4.30 -0.28 0.46
CA SER A 173 3.96 -0.95 -0.80
C SER A 173 3.20 -2.25 -0.60
N GLY A 174 2.46 -2.65 -1.62
CA GLY A 174 1.81 -3.94 -1.78
C GLY A 174 2.29 -4.69 -3.01
N HIS A 175 1.36 -5.06 -3.91
CA HIS A 175 1.56 -5.61 -5.25
C HIS A 175 2.27 -6.97 -5.33
N ALA A 176 3.27 -7.22 -4.51
CA ALA A 176 4.11 -8.41 -4.59
C ALA A 176 3.46 -9.68 -4.02
N HIS A 177 2.33 -9.56 -3.32
CA HIS A 177 1.60 -10.67 -2.68
C HIS A 177 2.50 -11.62 -1.90
N GLY A 178 3.55 -11.09 -1.24
CA GLY A 178 4.53 -11.88 -0.51
C GLY A 178 5.38 -12.80 -1.40
N GLY A 179 5.31 -12.65 -2.73
CA GLY A 179 5.95 -13.54 -3.70
C GLY A 179 5.19 -14.85 -3.93
N GLN A 180 3.89 -14.87 -3.70
CA GLN A 180 2.90 -15.94 -3.87
C GLN A 180 3.24 -17.23 -3.11
N TRP A 181 4.31 -17.94 -3.45
CA TRP A 181 4.85 -19.09 -2.76
C TRP A 181 6.14 -18.70 -2.04
N ARG A 182 6.27 -19.10 -0.80
CA ARG A 182 7.44 -18.74 0.01
C ARG A 182 8.16 -19.98 0.52
N PHE A 183 9.45 -20.05 0.21
CA PHE A 183 10.36 -21.08 0.68
C PHE A 183 11.60 -20.43 1.28
N PHE A 184 12.01 -20.87 2.45
CA PHE A 184 13.18 -20.35 3.17
C PHE A 184 13.19 -18.81 3.31
N GLY A 185 11.99 -18.23 3.53
CA GLY A 185 11.82 -16.79 3.68
C GLY A 185 11.79 -15.97 2.38
N ARG A 186 11.97 -16.60 1.21
CA ARG A 186 11.97 -15.95 -0.11
C ARG A 186 10.67 -16.20 -0.87
N GLY A 187 10.18 -15.19 -1.57
CA GLY A 187 9.06 -15.31 -2.51
C GLY A 187 9.53 -15.90 -3.84
N LEU A 188 8.64 -16.63 -4.52
CA LEU A 188 8.97 -17.28 -5.79
C LEU A 188 8.71 -16.36 -6.98
N PHE A 189 7.60 -15.62 -6.96
CA PHE A 189 7.16 -14.78 -8.09
C PHE A 189 6.43 -13.53 -7.59
N ALA A 190 6.72 -12.39 -8.21
CA ALA A 190 5.92 -11.18 -8.04
C ALA A 190 5.73 -10.46 -9.38
N PRO A 191 4.54 -9.87 -9.64
CA PRO A 191 4.32 -9.04 -10.82
C PRO A 191 5.35 -7.89 -10.85
N GLY A 192 5.77 -7.46 -12.04
CA GLY A 192 6.76 -6.39 -12.21
C GLY A 192 8.21 -6.75 -11.80
N GLN A 193 8.42 -7.84 -11.05
CA GLN A 193 9.75 -8.29 -10.61
C GLN A 193 10.13 -9.67 -11.14
N GLY A 194 9.16 -10.48 -11.64
CA GLY A 194 9.41 -11.82 -12.19
C GLY A 194 9.70 -12.89 -11.13
N ILE A 195 10.58 -13.84 -11.48
CA ILE A 195 10.96 -14.98 -10.64
C ILE A 195 12.08 -14.59 -9.67
N PHE A 196 11.99 -15.08 -8.44
CA PHE A 196 12.88 -14.74 -7.31
C PHE A 196 12.95 -13.22 -7.03
N PRO A 197 11.79 -12.57 -6.85
CA PRO A 197 11.71 -11.13 -6.66
C PRO A 197 12.41 -10.70 -5.38
N LYS A 198 13.02 -9.51 -5.40
CA LYS A 198 13.73 -8.94 -4.25
C LYS A 198 12.75 -8.39 -3.21
N TYR A 199 11.75 -7.63 -3.64
CA TYR A 199 10.85 -6.88 -2.75
C TYR A 199 9.51 -7.58 -2.62
N THR A 200 9.35 -8.48 -1.65
CA THR A 200 8.13 -9.30 -1.50
C THR A 200 7.39 -9.09 -0.20
N CYS A 201 8.09 -8.88 0.89
CA CYS A 201 7.51 -8.54 2.19
C CYS A 201 8.60 -8.14 3.18
N GLY A 202 8.23 -7.35 4.19
CA GLY A 202 9.15 -6.91 5.24
C GLY A 202 9.72 -5.53 5.00
N ILE A 203 10.80 -5.20 5.69
CA ILE A 203 11.45 -3.88 5.62
C ILE A 203 12.75 -4.00 4.84
N TYR A 204 12.95 -3.11 3.87
CA TYR A 204 14.16 -3.01 3.06
C TYR A 204 14.81 -1.64 3.24
N GLU A 205 16.13 -1.64 3.39
CA GLU A 205 16.94 -0.44 3.53
C GLU A 205 16.41 0.53 4.63
N GLY A 206 15.77 -0.04 5.67
CA GLY A 206 15.19 0.70 6.80
C GLY A 206 13.98 1.58 6.48
N ARG A 207 13.51 1.65 5.23
CA ARG A 207 12.49 2.63 4.82
C ARG A 207 11.44 2.14 3.81
N LEU A 208 11.66 1.05 3.11
CA LEU A 208 10.62 0.45 2.26
C LEU A 208 9.96 -0.70 3.01
N VAL A 209 8.70 -0.56 3.35
CA VAL A 209 7.87 -1.60 3.94
C VAL A 209 6.98 -2.20 2.87
N VAL A 210 7.13 -3.49 2.61
CA VAL A 210 6.31 -4.22 1.65
C VAL A 210 5.37 -5.17 2.38
N SER A 211 4.07 -5.00 2.16
CA SER A 211 3.02 -5.88 2.68
C SER A 211 2.85 -7.11 1.79
N LYS A 212 2.51 -8.25 2.40
CA LYS A 212 2.08 -9.43 1.66
C LYS A 212 0.66 -9.30 1.10
N GLY A 213 -0.05 -8.25 1.51
CA GLY A 213 -1.43 -8.06 1.13
C GLY A 213 -2.41 -9.05 1.75
N VAL A 214 -3.68 -8.76 1.63
CA VAL A 214 -4.78 -9.50 2.23
C VAL A 214 -5.36 -10.53 1.25
N GLY A 215 -5.75 -10.10 0.07
CA GLY A 215 -6.40 -10.92 -0.93
C GLY A 215 -5.47 -11.80 -1.75
N ASN A 216 -6.05 -12.59 -2.59
CA ASN A 216 -5.34 -13.41 -3.57
C ASN A 216 -6.03 -13.25 -4.94
N PRO A 217 -5.50 -12.41 -5.86
CA PRO A 217 -6.12 -12.16 -7.16
C PRO A 217 -5.96 -13.34 -8.15
N HIS A 218 -5.20 -14.37 -7.81
CA HIS A 218 -4.85 -15.47 -8.68
C HIS A 218 -5.52 -16.78 -8.23
N PHE A 219 -5.75 -17.69 -9.20
CA PHE A 219 -6.16 -19.08 -8.91
C PHE A 219 -5.09 -19.88 -8.17
N ILE A 220 -3.84 -19.44 -8.26
CA ILE A 220 -2.70 -20.09 -7.59
C ILE A 220 -2.79 -19.81 -6.09
N PRO A 221 -2.90 -20.82 -5.22
CA PRO A 221 -2.97 -20.60 -3.78
C PRO A 221 -1.68 -20.01 -3.22
N ARG A 222 -1.78 -19.26 -2.13
CA ARG A 222 -0.61 -18.83 -1.36
C ARG A 222 -0.03 -20.02 -0.58
N ILE A 223 1.27 -20.30 -0.69
CA ILE A 223 1.95 -21.35 0.07
C ILE A 223 2.95 -20.70 1.04
N ASN A 224 2.89 -21.05 2.33
CA ASN A 224 3.70 -20.49 3.41
C ASN A 224 3.64 -18.94 3.46
N ASN A 225 2.53 -18.38 3.04
CA ASN A 225 2.36 -16.95 2.76
C ASN A 225 0.98 -16.48 3.23
N LYS A 226 0.78 -16.42 4.55
CA LYS A 226 -0.49 -16.00 5.14
C LYS A 226 -0.80 -14.54 4.82
N PRO A 227 -2.07 -14.20 4.51
CA PRO A 227 -2.53 -12.81 4.43
C PRO A 227 -2.17 -12.03 5.69
N GLU A 228 -1.80 -10.76 5.53
CA GLU A 228 -1.45 -9.91 6.65
C GLU A 228 -1.98 -8.49 6.53
N ILE A 229 -2.16 -7.88 7.69
CA ILE A 229 -2.12 -6.43 7.86
C ILE A 229 -0.87 -6.07 8.66
N ILE A 230 -0.39 -4.84 8.53
CA ILE A 230 0.79 -4.37 9.27
C ILE A 230 0.34 -3.31 10.26
N LEU A 231 0.71 -3.48 11.55
CA LEU A 231 0.74 -2.38 12.49
C LEU A 231 2.14 -1.77 12.45
N LEU A 232 2.22 -0.56 11.92
CA LEU A 232 3.44 0.22 11.82
C LEU A 232 3.41 1.34 12.87
N THR A 233 4.37 1.32 13.79
CA THR A 233 4.57 2.40 14.76
C THR A 233 5.79 3.23 14.33
N ILE A 234 5.60 4.52 14.20
CA ILE A 234 6.70 5.48 14.05
C ILE A 234 6.90 6.10 15.42
N GLU A 235 8.02 5.78 16.06
CA GLU A 235 8.38 6.26 17.37
C GLU A 235 9.23 7.53 17.26
N LYS A 236 8.91 8.52 18.07
CA LYS A 236 9.73 9.73 18.19
C LYS A 236 11.10 9.36 18.73
N GLU A 237 12.16 9.78 18.03
CA GLU A 237 13.51 9.72 18.58
C GLU A 237 13.63 10.67 19.77
N GLU A 238 14.06 10.15 20.91
CA GLU A 238 14.49 10.97 22.04
C GLU A 238 15.78 11.70 21.67
N LYS A 239 15.86 13.00 21.99
CA LYS A 239 17.03 13.82 21.73
C LYS A 239 18.17 13.48 22.67
#